data_718611860e7bfa8b217ed475fc69e67a
#
_entry.id   718611860e7bfa8b217ed475fc69e67a
#
_cell.length_a   1.000
_cell.length_b   1.000
_cell.length_c   1.000
_cell.angle_alpha   90.00
_cell.angle_beta   90.00
_cell.angle_gamma   90.00
#
_symmetry.space_group_name_H-M   'P 1'
#
loop_
_entity.id
_entity.type
_entity.pdbx_description
1 polymer ?
#
loop_
_entity_poly.entity_id
_entity_poly.type
_entity_poly.pdbx_seq_one_letter_code
_entity_poly.pdbx_strand_id
1 'polypeptide(L)'
;MGIVDEIKNNAAKNGTKIQSSEAAHLERIFNKMFYTQHDIEEETKFIKQVMTRGLESQERAGLHASSLIVGDKQWCTRREVLSLLYKQIQKENTNVGLLRIFEEGNAIHEKWQRLLIRAGYGKAKTMDKTRFNSEYEVSYTPDIVCRIPEFFDGVMVGEIKSVNSFQFKKMKSHPSAHKQLQLYMYFCIREAMERGKWNGRDYTKGFVLCDSKNDQEFKCYIYDYDEDFLEPYIDRMDQVKFYKERLLNEHKMAARCKECTNCNCKMAMECVMRNACWNVGFGRVKL
;
A
#
# COMPACT_ATOMS: atom_id res chain seq x y z
N MET A 1 -7.30 -32.50 -16.02
CA MET A 1 -6.99 -31.12 -16.37
C MET A 1 -8.29 -30.47 -16.77
N GLY A 2 -8.84 -29.63 -15.93
CA GLY A 2 -10.19 -29.08 -16.12
C GLY A 2 -10.14 -27.79 -16.93
N ILE A 3 -11.25 -27.47 -17.57
CA ILE A 3 -11.47 -26.23 -18.34
C ILE A 3 -11.08 -24.98 -17.55
N VAL A 4 -11.17 -25.00 -16.22
CA VAL A 4 -10.77 -23.92 -15.30
C VAL A 4 -9.25 -23.67 -15.30
N ASP A 5 -8.43 -24.74 -15.45
CA ASP A 5 -6.96 -24.60 -15.51
C ASP A 5 -6.51 -24.03 -16.87
N GLU A 6 -7.25 -24.34 -17.93
CA GLU A 6 -7.00 -23.76 -19.26
C GLU A 6 -7.39 -22.29 -19.34
N ILE A 7 -8.49 -21.89 -18.71
CA ILE A 7 -8.93 -20.48 -18.63
C ILE A 7 -7.92 -19.66 -17.79
N LYS A 8 -7.44 -20.19 -16.64
CA LYS A 8 -6.41 -19.54 -15.82
C LYS A 8 -5.07 -19.39 -16.55
N ASN A 9 -4.66 -20.43 -17.31
CA ASN A 9 -3.44 -20.38 -18.11
C ASN A 9 -3.53 -19.43 -19.30
N ASN A 10 -4.69 -19.29 -19.93
CA ASN A 10 -4.93 -18.37 -21.04
C ASN A 10 -5.09 -16.92 -20.55
N ALA A 11 -5.73 -16.69 -19.42
CA ALA A 11 -5.79 -15.35 -18.79
C ALA A 11 -4.41 -14.87 -18.37
N ALA A 12 -3.56 -15.75 -17.78
CA ALA A 12 -2.19 -15.40 -17.42
C ALA A 12 -1.30 -15.10 -18.65
N LYS A 13 -1.49 -15.81 -19.77
CA LYS A 13 -0.74 -15.58 -21.03
C LYS A 13 -1.20 -14.35 -21.78
N ASN A 14 -2.50 -14.08 -21.82
CA ASN A 14 -3.05 -12.90 -22.49
C ASN A 14 -2.85 -11.63 -21.65
N GLY A 15 -2.98 -11.70 -20.33
CA GLY A 15 -2.70 -10.61 -19.41
C GLY A 15 -1.28 -10.06 -19.55
N THR A 16 -0.28 -10.95 -19.71
CA THR A 16 1.14 -10.54 -19.80
C THR A 16 1.46 -9.80 -21.12
N LYS A 17 0.81 -10.11 -22.23
CA LYS A 17 1.04 -9.44 -23.53
C LYS A 17 0.36 -8.07 -23.62
N ILE A 18 -0.86 -7.96 -23.16
CA ILE A 18 -1.62 -6.70 -23.13
C ILE A 18 -0.95 -5.72 -22.18
N GLN A 19 -0.54 -6.19 -20.99
CA GLN A 19 0.16 -5.40 -19.99
C GLN A 19 1.48 -4.83 -20.49
N SER A 20 2.26 -5.54 -21.31
CA SER A 20 3.52 -5.00 -21.83
C SER A 20 3.30 -3.84 -22.81
N SER A 21 2.27 -3.87 -23.63
CA SER A 21 1.91 -2.80 -24.56
C SER A 21 1.38 -1.56 -23.82
N GLU A 22 0.48 -1.74 -22.86
CA GLU A 22 -0.05 -0.66 -22.02
C GLU A 22 1.04 -0.03 -21.15
N ALA A 23 1.89 -0.85 -20.52
CA ALA A 23 3.02 -0.36 -19.74
C ALA A 23 3.97 0.50 -20.57
N ALA A 24 4.36 0.05 -21.77
CA ALA A 24 5.19 0.82 -22.69
C ALA A 24 4.50 2.11 -23.17
N HIS A 25 3.19 2.12 -23.28
CA HIS A 25 2.43 3.34 -23.59
C HIS A 25 2.49 4.33 -22.42
N LEU A 26 2.21 3.89 -21.19
CA LEU A 26 2.27 4.73 -20.00
C LEU A 26 3.71 5.27 -19.76
N GLU A 27 4.73 4.45 -19.95
CA GLU A 27 6.13 4.86 -19.84
C GLU A 27 6.49 5.96 -20.85
N ARG A 28 5.96 5.90 -22.07
CA ARG A 28 6.12 7.00 -23.06
C ARG A 28 5.45 8.29 -22.61
N ILE A 29 4.27 8.22 -22.01
CA ILE A 29 3.59 9.39 -21.44
C ILE A 29 4.45 9.97 -20.31
N PHE A 30 4.92 9.13 -19.39
CA PHE A 30 5.75 9.57 -18.27
C PHE A 30 7.08 10.18 -18.72
N ASN A 31 7.72 9.64 -19.75
CA ASN A 31 8.91 10.27 -20.32
C ASN A 31 8.64 11.69 -20.86
N LYS A 32 7.47 11.91 -21.46
CA LYS A 32 7.09 13.26 -21.94
C LYS A 32 6.88 14.26 -20.81
N MET A 33 6.46 13.83 -19.61
CA MET A 33 6.22 14.73 -18.48
C MET A 33 7.47 15.51 -18.06
N PHE A 34 8.67 14.96 -18.26
CA PHE A 34 9.92 15.67 -17.96
C PHE A 34 10.11 16.95 -18.79
N TYR A 35 9.44 17.04 -19.94
CA TYR A 35 9.51 18.20 -20.85
C TYR A 35 8.27 19.10 -20.82
N THR A 36 7.28 18.76 -19.97
CA THR A 36 5.99 19.46 -19.93
C THR A 36 5.90 20.31 -18.66
N GLN A 37 5.52 21.59 -18.81
CA GLN A 37 5.29 22.50 -17.68
C GLN A 37 3.84 23.00 -17.78
N HIS A 38 2.92 22.41 -17.02
CA HIS A 38 1.53 22.80 -17.09
C HIS A 38 0.97 23.39 -15.80
N ASP A 39 1.38 22.94 -14.63
CA ASP A 39 0.75 23.35 -13.38
C ASP A 39 1.77 23.64 -12.25
N ILE A 40 2.50 24.75 -12.40
CA ILE A 40 3.50 25.19 -11.40
C ILE A 40 2.81 25.57 -10.07
N GLU A 41 1.59 26.06 -10.12
CA GLU A 41 0.85 26.46 -8.92
C GLU A 41 0.49 25.24 -8.06
N GLU A 42 -0.04 24.19 -8.68
CA GLU A 42 -0.34 22.92 -7.97
C GLU A 42 0.95 22.22 -7.47
N GLU A 43 2.02 22.26 -8.25
CA GLU A 43 3.33 21.75 -7.81
C GLU A 43 3.82 22.50 -6.57
N THR A 44 3.69 23.83 -6.54
CA THR A 44 4.08 24.67 -5.41
C THR A 44 3.24 24.36 -4.16
N LYS A 45 1.93 24.12 -4.32
CA LYS A 45 1.06 23.69 -3.22
C LYS A 45 1.50 22.36 -2.65
N PHE A 46 1.85 21.39 -3.52
CA PHE A 46 2.33 20.08 -3.10
C PHE A 46 3.66 20.19 -2.33
N ILE A 47 4.63 20.95 -2.81
CA ILE A 47 5.92 21.16 -2.12
C ILE A 47 5.68 21.72 -0.71
N LYS A 48 4.84 22.73 -0.56
CA LYS A 48 4.48 23.29 0.75
C LYS A 48 3.85 22.23 1.67
N GLN A 49 2.96 21.39 1.13
CA GLN A 49 2.30 20.31 1.87
C GLN A 49 3.31 19.29 2.37
N VAL A 50 4.28 18.86 1.54
CA VAL A 50 5.34 17.91 1.93
C VAL A 50 6.23 18.51 3.02
N MET A 51 6.65 19.77 2.87
CA MET A 51 7.46 20.46 3.88
C MET A 51 6.75 20.55 5.24
N THR A 52 5.44 20.75 5.25
CA THR A 52 4.64 20.81 6.49
C THR A 52 4.52 19.42 7.15
N ARG A 53 4.31 18.36 6.36
CA ARG A 53 4.19 16.99 6.88
C ARG A 53 5.45 16.49 7.59
N GLY A 54 6.63 16.88 7.14
CA GLY A 54 7.90 16.51 7.76
C GLY A 54 8.07 17.03 9.19
N LEU A 55 7.21 17.98 9.62
CA LEU A 55 7.22 18.56 10.97
C LEU A 55 6.20 17.91 11.92
N GLU A 56 5.27 17.11 11.39
CA GLU A 56 4.22 16.46 12.18
C GLU A 56 4.55 14.97 12.37
N SER A 57 4.73 14.54 13.61
CA SER A 57 4.84 13.12 13.93
C SER A 57 3.49 12.45 13.67
N GLN A 58 3.38 11.67 12.61
CA GLN A 58 2.16 10.92 12.30
C GLN A 58 2.03 9.74 13.27
N GLU A 59 1.20 9.87 14.28
CA GLU A 59 0.73 8.71 15.04
C GLU A 59 -0.13 7.84 14.10
N ARG A 60 0.35 6.63 13.81
CA ARG A 60 -0.43 5.66 13.03
C ARG A 60 -1.56 5.14 13.90
N ALA A 61 -2.78 5.57 13.62
CA ALA A 61 -3.98 5.03 14.22
C ALA A 61 -4.51 3.87 13.36
N GLY A 62 -4.76 2.72 14.01
CA GLY A 62 -5.46 1.61 13.37
C GLY A 62 -4.59 0.65 12.54
N LEU A 63 -5.27 -0.26 11.86
CA LEU A 63 -4.67 -1.20 10.92
C LEU A 63 -4.22 -0.45 9.66
N HIS A 64 -3.07 -0.80 9.10
CA HIS A 64 -2.58 -0.18 7.86
C HIS A 64 -2.64 -1.18 6.70
N ALA A 65 -3.02 -0.71 5.51
CA ALA A 65 -3.13 -1.57 4.32
C ALA A 65 -1.85 -2.36 4.03
N SER A 66 -0.66 -1.79 4.27
CA SER A 66 0.62 -2.50 4.12
C SER A 66 0.80 -3.67 5.12
N SER A 67 0.13 -3.64 6.27
CA SER A 67 0.16 -4.76 7.23
C SER A 67 -0.63 -5.97 6.73
N LEU A 68 -1.66 -5.74 5.92
CA LEU A 68 -2.50 -6.81 5.37
C LEU A 68 -1.78 -7.70 4.35
N ILE A 69 -0.79 -7.16 3.64
CA ILE A 69 -0.10 -7.84 2.52
C ILE A 69 1.09 -8.71 2.94
N VAL A 70 1.41 -8.74 4.22
CA VAL A 70 2.51 -9.60 4.72
C VAL A 70 2.24 -11.07 4.42
N GLY A 71 3.30 -11.87 4.28
CA GLY A 71 3.17 -13.32 4.05
C GLY A 71 2.42 -14.03 5.18
N ASP A 72 1.77 -15.18 4.91
CA ASP A 72 0.96 -15.89 5.89
C ASP A 72 1.73 -16.29 7.15
N LYS A 73 3.02 -16.61 7.02
CA LYS A 73 3.91 -16.88 8.16
C LYS A 73 4.18 -15.67 9.05
N GLN A 74 3.98 -14.46 8.51
CA GLN A 74 4.20 -13.20 9.23
C GLN A 74 2.90 -12.58 9.72
N TRP A 75 1.76 -13.04 9.19
CA TRP A 75 0.45 -12.58 9.60
C TRP A 75 0.09 -13.05 11.01
N CYS A 76 -0.46 -12.16 11.81
CA CYS A 76 -0.94 -12.50 13.15
C CYS A 76 -2.16 -11.65 13.50
N THR A 77 -3.36 -12.22 13.36
CA THR A 77 -4.62 -11.55 13.69
C THR A 77 -4.61 -10.98 15.11
N ARG A 78 -4.04 -11.71 16.08
CA ARG A 78 -3.91 -11.22 17.46
C ARG A 78 -3.08 -9.94 17.57
N ARG A 79 -1.95 -9.84 16.82
CA ARG A 79 -1.11 -8.63 16.79
C ARG A 79 -1.91 -7.44 16.27
N GLU A 80 -2.64 -7.65 15.17
CA GLU A 80 -3.40 -6.56 14.54
C GLU A 80 -4.55 -6.09 15.44
N VAL A 81 -5.29 -6.99 16.09
CA VAL A 81 -6.32 -6.65 17.08
C VAL A 81 -5.73 -5.85 18.23
N LEU A 82 -4.58 -6.29 18.78
CA LEU A 82 -3.92 -5.56 19.85
C LEU A 82 -3.44 -4.19 19.41
N SER A 83 -2.98 -4.03 18.17
CA SER A 83 -2.52 -2.74 17.64
C SER A 83 -3.64 -1.71 17.45
N LEU A 84 -4.89 -2.15 17.33
CA LEU A 84 -6.07 -1.27 17.31
C LEU A 84 -6.43 -0.74 18.72
N LEU A 85 -6.06 -1.46 19.77
CA LEU A 85 -6.48 -1.18 21.14
C LEU A 85 -5.37 -0.54 21.99
N TYR A 86 -4.13 -0.79 21.64
CA TYR A 86 -2.98 -0.33 22.43
C TYR A 86 -2.01 0.47 21.56
N LYS A 87 -1.49 1.58 22.11
CA LYS A 87 -0.39 2.30 21.48
C LYS A 87 0.79 1.35 21.25
N GLN A 88 1.26 1.30 20.02
CA GLN A 88 2.48 0.56 19.69
C GLN A 88 3.65 1.21 20.41
N ILE A 89 4.43 0.43 21.14
CA ILE A 89 5.70 0.89 21.67
C ILE A 89 6.65 0.92 20.48
N GLN A 90 6.88 2.10 19.92
CA GLN A 90 7.90 2.28 18.89
C GLN A 90 9.24 1.92 19.50
N LYS A 91 9.93 0.96 18.91
CA LYS A 91 11.34 0.71 19.26
C LYS A 91 12.13 1.90 18.73
N GLU A 92 12.74 2.69 19.61
CA GLU A 92 13.58 3.85 19.28
C GLU A 92 14.84 3.51 18.46
N ASN A 93 15.12 2.25 18.21
CA ASN A 93 16.31 1.81 17.48
C ASN A 93 16.09 1.72 15.97
N THR A 94 15.82 2.85 15.34
CA THR A 94 15.90 2.89 13.87
C THR A 94 17.37 3.08 13.48
N ASN A 95 17.95 2.08 12.84
CA ASN A 95 19.31 2.14 12.31
C ASN A 95 19.43 3.32 11.32
N VAL A 96 20.44 4.18 11.51
CA VAL A 96 20.70 5.35 10.65
C VAL A 96 20.78 4.97 9.16
N GLY A 97 21.29 3.79 8.83
CA GLY A 97 21.32 3.27 7.48
C GLY A 97 19.91 3.05 6.89
N LEU A 98 18.97 2.55 7.70
CA LEU A 98 17.57 2.40 7.30
C LEU A 98 16.88 3.75 7.11
N LEU A 99 17.16 4.74 7.96
CA LEU A 99 16.62 6.09 7.80
C LEU A 99 17.04 6.70 6.46
N ARG A 100 18.32 6.59 6.08
CA ARG A 100 18.81 7.06 4.77
C ARG A 100 18.12 6.37 3.60
N ILE A 101 17.88 5.05 3.72
CA ILE A 101 17.15 4.30 2.68
C ILE A 101 15.70 4.80 2.57
N PHE A 102 15.05 5.13 3.68
CA PHE A 102 13.69 5.69 3.68
C PHE A 102 13.66 7.09 3.09
N GLU A 103 14.61 7.96 3.45
CA GLU A 103 14.71 9.31 2.88
C GLU A 103 14.90 9.28 1.36
N GLU A 104 15.79 8.41 0.86
CA GLU A 104 15.97 8.23 -0.58
C GLU A 104 14.69 7.71 -1.26
N GLY A 105 13.97 6.78 -0.61
CA GLY A 105 12.66 6.31 -1.06
C GLY A 105 11.65 7.46 -1.16
N ASN A 106 11.54 8.27 -0.11
CA ASN A 106 10.64 9.42 -0.07
C ASN A 106 10.95 10.45 -1.17
N ALA A 107 12.22 10.75 -1.40
CA ALA A 107 12.63 11.66 -2.47
C ALA A 107 12.21 11.17 -3.86
N ILE A 108 12.24 9.85 -4.11
CA ILE A 108 11.77 9.25 -5.35
C ILE A 108 10.24 9.38 -5.46
N HIS A 109 9.48 9.15 -4.38
CA HIS A 109 8.03 9.36 -4.36
C HIS A 109 7.68 10.81 -4.67
N GLU A 110 8.31 11.77 -3.98
CA GLU A 110 8.11 13.20 -4.24
C GLU A 110 8.43 13.59 -5.68
N LYS A 111 9.52 13.08 -6.24
CA LYS A 111 9.90 13.33 -7.65
C LYS A 111 8.76 12.99 -8.59
N TRP A 112 8.21 11.80 -8.50
CA TRP A 112 7.16 11.32 -9.39
C TRP A 112 5.82 12.01 -9.16
N GLN A 113 5.46 12.25 -7.90
CA GLN A 113 4.25 12.99 -7.53
C GLN A 113 4.28 14.42 -8.09
N ARG A 114 5.41 15.12 -7.95
CA ARG A 114 5.61 16.46 -8.51
C ARG A 114 5.50 16.47 -10.03
N LEU A 115 6.12 15.51 -10.70
CA LEU A 115 6.06 15.39 -12.16
C LEU A 115 4.62 15.19 -12.65
N LEU A 116 3.85 14.33 -12.02
CA LEU A 116 2.45 14.07 -12.35
C LEU A 116 1.55 15.30 -12.11
N ILE A 117 1.79 16.01 -11.01
CA ILE A 117 1.07 17.25 -10.71
C ILE A 117 1.40 18.33 -11.76
N ARG A 118 2.67 18.52 -12.03
CA ARG A 118 3.15 19.51 -13.01
C ARG A 118 2.65 19.23 -14.42
N ALA A 119 2.50 17.96 -14.79
CA ALA A 119 1.91 17.54 -16.06
C ALA A 119 0.37 17.67 -16.12
N GLY A 120 -0.28 18.08 -15.01
CA GLY A 120 -1.73 18.21 -14.93
C GLY A 120 -2.50 16.91 -14.72
N TYR A 121 -1.80 15.78 -14.46
CA TYR A 121 -2.44 14.47 -14.25
C TYR A 121 -2.90 14.24 -12.82
N GLY A 122 -2.41 15.00 -11.86
CA GLY A 122 -2.75 14.88 -10.45
C GLY A 122 -2.92 16.23 -9.76
N LYS A 123 -3.39 16.20 -8.52
CA LYS A 123 -3.54 17.39 -7.67
C LYS A 123 -2.88 17.17 -6.32
N ALA A 124 -2.27 18.21 -5.75
CA ALA A 124 -1.59 18.16 -4.46
C ALA A 124 -2.46 17.52 -3.37
N LYS A 125 -3.74 17.87 -3.30
CA LYS A 125 -4.68 17.35 -2.30
C LYS A 125 -5.02 15.86 -2.41
N THR A 126 -4.64 15.18 -3.50
CA THR A 126 -4.93 13.76 -3.75
C THR A 126 -3.70 12.87 -3.69
N MET A 127 -2.49 13.47 -3.80
CA MET A 127 -1.23 12.74 -3.74
C MET A 127 -0.86 12.43 -2.29
N ASP A 128 -0.38 11.23 -2.03
CA ASP A 128 0.13 10.77 -0.73
C ASP A 128 -0.79 11.17 0.44
N LYS A 129 -2.09 11.11 0.20
CA LYS A 129 -3.10 11.45 1.21
C LYS A 129 -3.52 10.21 1.96
N THR A 130 -3.25 10.19 3.26
CA THR A 130 -3.79 9.16 4.16
C THR A 130 -5.31 9.26 4.21
N ARG A 131 -5.96 8.13 4.01
CA ARG A 131 -7.40 7.92 4.06
C ARG A 131 -7.71 6.84 5.08
N PHE A 132 -8.95 6.78 5.51
CA PHE A 132 -9.39 5.83 6.51
C PHE A 132 -10.69 5.16 6.08
N ASN A 133 -10.70 3.84 6.07
CA ASN A 133 -11.90 3.05 5.90
C ASN A 133 -12.46 2.70 7.28
N SER A 134 -13.67 3.18 7.58
CA SER A 134 -14.30 3.01 8.89
C SER A 134 -14.88 1.62 9.12
N GLU A 135 -15.20 0.88 8.05
CA GLU A 135 -15.76 -0.47 8.13
C GLU A 135 -14.76 -1.46 8.74
N TYR A 136 -13.50 -1.37 8.30
CA TYR A 136 -12.41 -2.25 8.73
C TYR A 136 -11.39 -1.57 9.65
N GLU A 137 -11.57 -0.28 9.92
CA GLU A 137 -10.60 0.56 10.67
C GLU A 137 -9.20 0.52 10.06
N VAL A 138 -9.14 0.54 8.73
CA VAL A 138 -7.88 0.48 7.95
C VAL A 138 -7.51 1.86 7.44
N SER A 139 -6.30 2.30 7.78
CA SER A 139 -5.67 3.46 7.14
C SER A 139 -4.91 3.03 5.88
N TYR A 140 -5.00 3.84 4.83
CA TYR A 140 -4.30 3.59 3.57
C TYR A 140 -3.87 4.88 2.91
N THR A 141 -2.74 4.85 2.24
CA THR A 141 -2.13 6.03 1.63
C THR A 141 -1.63 5.65 0.24
N PRO A 142 -2.46 5.79 -0.81
CA PRO A 142 -1.98 5.63 -2.18
C PRO A 142 -0.92 6.69 -2.49
N ASP A 143 0.21 6.29 -3.04
CA ASP A 143 1.25 7.23 -3.45
C ASP A 143 0.75 8.20 -4.52
N ILE A 144 -0.05 7.68 -5.45
CA ILE A 144 -0.59 8.40 -6.60
C ILE A 144 -2.09 8.15 -6.74
N VAL A 145 -2.84 9.23 -6.93
CA VAL A 145 -4.20 9.21 -7.45
C VAL A 145 -4.25 10.25 -8.57
N CYS A 146 -4.37 9.78 -9.81
CA CYS A 146 -4.23 10.61 -10.99
C CYS A 146 -5.24 10.27 -12.08
N ARG A 147 -5.35 11.15 -13.07
CA ARG A 147 -6.15 10.95 -14.29
C ARG A 147 -5.24 11.23 -15.49
N ILE A 148 -5.08 10.24 -16.36
CA ILE A 148 -4.24 10.31 -17.56
C ILE A 148 -5.17 10.02 -18.76
N PRO A 149 -5.89 11.03 -19.28
CA PRO A 149 -6.97 10.81 -20.26
C PRO A 149 -6.51 10.14 -21.55
N GLU A 150 -5.28 10.36 -21.98
CA GLU A 150 -4.70 9.74 -23.17
C GLU A 150 -4.35 8.26 -22.98
N PHE A 151 -4.46 7.77 -21.74
CA PHE A 151 -4.19 6.38 -21.40
C PHE A 151 -5.46 5.63 -20.94
N PHE A 152 -6.22 6.24 -20.00
CA PHE A 152 -7.39 5.62 -19.40
C PHE A 152 -8.44 6.67 -19.02
N ASP A 153 -9.67 6.46 -19.48
CA ASP A 153 -10.80 7.32 -19.16
C ASP A 153 -11.39 7.00 -17.77
N GLY A 154 -10.64 7.30 -16.75
CA GLY A 154 -10.98 7.10 -15.34
C GLY A 154 -9.87 7.61 -14.42
N VAL A 155 -10.12 7.60 -13.13
CA VAL A 155 -9.09 7.85 -12.12
C VAL A 155 -8.29 6.57 -11.89
N MET A 156 -6.97 6.69 -11.89
CA MET A 156 -6.04 5.59 -11.63
C MET A 156 -5.42 5.72 -10.24
N VAL A 157 -5.06 4.58 -9.68
CA VAL A 157 -4.20 4.49 -8.48
C VAL A 157 -2.81 4.07 -8.91
N GLY A 158 -1.77 4.67 -8.33
CA GLY A 158 -0.39 4.29 -8.56
C GLY A 158 0.35 4.04 -7.25
N GLU A 159 1.25 3.07 -7.31
CA GLU A 159 2.19 2.72 -6.25
C GLU A 159 3.61 2.91 -6.76
N ILE A 160 4.47 3.57 -5.99
CA ILE A 160 5.86 3.84 -6.35
C ILE A 160 6.77 2.92 -5.55
N LYS A 161 7.75 2.33 -6.19
CA LYS A 161 8.81 1.55 -5.53
C LYS A 161 10.18 1.98 -6.01
N SER A 162 11.04 2.36 -5.07
CA SER A 162 12.46 2.55 -5.32
C SER A 162 13.18 1.19 -5.24
N VAL A 163 13.91 0.82 -6.28
CA VAL A 163 14.54 -0.50 -6.41
C VAL A 163 16.02 -0.34 -6.71
N ASN A 164 16.90 -1.17 -6.14
CA ASN A 164 18.30 -1.16 -6.56
C ASN A 164 18.45 -1.67 -7.99
N SER A 165 19.46 -1.19 -8.71
CA SER A 165 19.65 -1.48 -10.15
C SER A 165 19.82 -2.97 -10.47
N PHE A 166 20.39 -3.75 -9.58
CA PHE A 166 20.55 -5.18 -9.77
C PHE A 166 19.22 -5.94 -9.76
N GLN A 167 18.36 -5.62 -8.80
CA GLN A 167 17.00 -6.17 -8.74
C GLN A 167 16.16 -5.63 -9.89
N PHE A 168 16.25 -4.33 -10.18
CA PHE A 168 15.51 -3.66 -11.24
C PHE A 168 15.71 -4.34 -12.60
N LYS A 169 16.97 -4.65 -12.99
CA LYS A 169 17.29 -5.31 -14.27
C LYS A 169 16.64 -6.69 -14.40
N LYS A 170 16.53 -7.45 -13.31
CA LYS A 170 15.98 -8.81 -13.29
C LYS A 170 14.46 -8.85 -13.08
N MET A 171 13.88 -7.75 -12.64
CA MET A 171 12.49 -7.70 -12.22
C MET A 171 11.53 -7.74 -13.41
N LYS A 172 10.58 -8.68 -13.35
CA LYS A 172 9.46 -8.80 -14.31
C LYS A 172 8.14 -8.28 -13.74
N SER A 173 8.04 -8.15 -12.41
CA SER A 173 6.91 -7.61 -11.66
C SER A 173 7.38 -7.25 -10.25
N HIS A 174 6.52 -6.59 -9.48
CA HIS A 174 6.75 -6.30 -8.07
C HIS A 174 5.58 -6.84 -7.23
N PRO A 175 5.62 -8.12 -6.78
CA PRO A 175 4.45 -8.77 -6.19
C PRO A 175 3.88 -8.09 -4.96
N SER A 176 4.72 -7.57 -4.05
CA SER A 176 4.23 -6.87 -2.85
C SER A 176 3.59 -5.53 -3.19
N ALA A 177 4.12 -4.78 -4.17
CA ALA A 177 3.52 -3.55 -4.66
C ALA A 177 2.19 -3.81 -5.38
N HIS A 178 2.09 -4.90 -6.14
CA HIS A 178 0.83 -5.33 -6.74
C HIS A 178 -0.26 -5.56 -5.68
N LYS A 179 0.07 -6.32 -4.63
CA LYS A 179 -0.88 -6.56 -3.51
C LYS A 179 -1.33 -5.25 -2.86
N GLN A 180 -0.41 -4.34 -2.63
CA GLN A 180 -0.67 -3.04 -2.02
C GLN A 180 -1.55 -2.17 -2.94
N LEU A 181 -1.25 -2.14 -4.24
CA LEU A 181 -2.03 -1.45 -5.24
C LEU A 181 -3.47 -1.96 -5.30
N GLN A 182 -3.69 -3.28 -5.33
CA GLN A 182 -5.02 -3.87 -5.35
C GLN A 182 -5.86 -3.45 -4.12
N LEU A 183 -5.27 -3.47 -2.92
CA LEU A 183 -5.95 -2.98 -1.72
C LEU A 183 -6.28 -1.49 -1.80
N TYR A 184 -5.39 -0.67 -2.35
CA TYR A 184 -5.67 0.75 -2.53
C TYR A 184 -6.81 1.00 -3.53
N MET A 185 -6.85 0.25 -4.63
CA MET A 185 -7.95 0.30 -5.60
C MET A 185 -9.27 -0.09 -4.92
N TYR A 186 -9.30 -1.20 -4.17
CA TYR A 186 -10.46 -1.63 -3.38
C TYR A 186 -10.99 -0.52 -2.47
N PHE A 187 -10.14 0.04 -1.62
CA PHE A 187 -10.58 1.08 -0.70
C PHE A 187 -11.02 2.36 -1.41
N CYS A 188 -10.36 2.74 -2.51
CA CYS A 188 -10.78 3.90 -3.30
C CYS A 188 -12.14 3.69 -3.96
N ILE A 189 -12.43 2.48 -4.48
CA ILE A 189 -13.73 2.12 -5.05
C ILE A 189 -14.80 2.16 -3.96
N ARG A 190 -14.57 1.52 -2.80
CA ARG A 190 -15.51 1.52 -1.67
C ARG A 190 -15.82 2.93 -1.20
N GLU A 191 -14.80 3.77 -1.00
CA GLU A 191 -14.98 5.18 -0.62
C GLU A 191 -15.80 5.97 -1.66
N ALA A 192 -15.57 5.71 -2.96
CA ALA A 192 -16.31 6.37 -4.02
C ALA A 192 -17.79 5.90 -4.09
N MET A 193 -18.04 4.61 -3.86
CA MET A 193 -19.39 4.04 -3.77
C MET A 193 -20.16 4.61 -2.58
N GLU A 194 -19.57 4.63 -1.38
CA GLU A 194 -20.18 5.19 -0.16
C GLU A 194 -20.57 6.66 -0.33
N ARG A 195 -19.80 7.41 -1.12
CA ARG A 195 -20.09 8.81 -1.44
C ARG A 195 -21.07 9.00 -2.61
N GLY A 196 -21.53 7.92 -3.23
CA GLY A 196 -22.38 7.98 -4.42
C GLY A 196 -21.69 8.63 -5.63
N LYS A 197 -20.35 8.54 -5.72
CA LYS A 197 -19.54 9.18 -6.76
C LYS A 197 -18.83 8.20 -7.69
N TRP A 198 -19.00 6.91 -7.47
CA TRP A 198 -18.38 5.90 -8.32
C TRP A 198 -19.11 5.78 -9.67
N ASN A 199 -18.35 5.90 -10.74
CA ASN A 199 -18.88 5.88 -12.13
C ASN A 199 -18.67 4.53 -12.83
N GLY A 200 -18.26 3.48 -12.10
CA GLY A 200 -17.98 2.15 -12.67
C GLY A 200 -16.61 1.99 -13.33
N ARG A 201 -15.84 3.07 -13.49
CA ARG A 201 -14.51 3.05 -14.14
C ARG A 201 -13.39 3.58 -13.24
N ASP A 202 -13.66 4.57 -12.42
CA ASP A 202 -12.65 5.14 -11.51
C ASP A 202 -12.08 4.05 -10.61
N TYR A 203 -10.75 4.03 -10.48
CA TYR A 203 -9.96 3.10 -9.67
C TYR A 203 -9.96 1.63 -10.12
N THR A 204 -10.53 1.32 -11.31
CA THR A 204 -10.52 -0.05 -11.85
C THR A 204 -9.25 -0.38 -12.60
N LYS A 205 -8.39 0.58 -12.85
CA LYS A 205 -7.04 0.41 -13.41
C LYS A 205 -6.01 1.12 -12.55
N GLY A 206 -4.87 0.48 -12.34
CA GLY A 206 -3.78 1.04 -11.57
C GLY A 206 -2.42 0.64 -12.12
N PHE A 207 -1.36 1.21 -11.56
CA PHE A 207 0.00 0.91 -11.98
C PHE A 207 0.98 0.87 -10.80
N VAL A 208 2.01 0.04 -10.95
CA VAL A 208 3.21 0.07 -10.10
C VAL A 208 4.33 0.69 -10.91
N LEU A 209 4.88 1.79 -10.41
CA LEU A 209 6.04 2.46 -10.97
C LEU A 209 7.27 2.08 -10.14
N CYS A 210 8.21 1.39 -10.78
CA CYS A 210 9.48 1.02 -10.17
C CYS A 210 10.58 1.93 -10.71
N ASP A 211 11.21 2.70 -9.83
CA ASP A 211 12.31 3.61 -10.14
C ASP A 211 13.64 3.00 -9.67
N SER A 212 14.61 2.93 -10.56
CA SER A 212 15.94 2.41 -10.26
C SER A 212 16.78 3.49 -9.58
N LYS A 213 17.23 3.20 -8.34
CA LYS A 213 17.99 4.16 -7.52
C LYS A 213 19.29 4.63 -8.14
N ASN A 214 19.93 3.80 -8.97
CA ASN A 214 21.31 4.00 -9.40
C ASN A 214 21.43 4.62 -10.80
N ASP A 215 20.54 4.24 -11.74
CA ASP A 215 20.64 4.57 -13.14
C ASP A 215 19.49 5.42 -13.69
N GLN A 216 18.57 5.83 -12.81
CA GLN A 216 17.42 6.69 -13.12
C GLN A 216 16.45 6.09 -14.17
N GLU A 217 16.57 4.79 -14.45
CA GLU A 217 15.62 4.07 -15.27
C GLU A 217 14.33 3.79 -14.47
N PHE A 218 13.20 3.66 -15.16
CA PHE A 218 11.95 3.26 -14.53
C PHE A 218 11.19 2.25 -15.39
N LYS A 219 10.31 1.50 -14.75
CA LYS A 219 9.39 0.55 -15.38
C LYS A 219 8.00 0.73 -14.78
N CYS A 220 6.99 0.61 -15.62
CA CYS A 220 5.61 0.56 -15.19
C CYS A 220 5.04 -0.85 -15.36
N TYR A 221 4.22 -1.27 -14.40
CA TYR A 221 3.42 -2.49 -14.47
C TYR A 221 1.96 -2.08 -14.29
N ILE A 222 1.11 -2.43 -15.25
CA ILE A 222 -0.30 -2.07 -15.25
C ILE A 222 -1.10 -3.26 -14.72
N TYR A 223 -2.10 -2.96 -13.90
CA TYR A 223 -3.00 -3.93 -13.31
C TYR A 223 -4.44 -3.43 -13.38
N ASP A 224 -5.32 -4.31 -13.78
CA ASP A 224 -6.75 -4.12 -13.60
C ASP A 224 -7.14 -4.52 -12.16
N TYR A 225 -8.20 -3.92 -11.65
CA TYR A 225 -8.76 -4.29 -10.36
C TYR A 225 -9.28 -5.73 -10.40
N ASP A 226 -8.90 -6.51 -9.40
CA ASP A 226 -9.23 -7.93 -9.28
C ASP A 226 -9.72 -8.20 -7.86
N GLU A 227 -11.04 -8.35 -7.70
CA GLU A 227 -11.68 -8.58 -6.41
C GLU A 227 -11.37 -9.99 -5.87
N ASP A 228 -11.31 -10.99 -6.75
CA ASP A 228 -10.99 -12.38 -6.36
C ASP A 228 -9.57 -12.48 -5.79
N PHE A 229 -8.65 -11.69 -6.35
CA PHE A 229 -7.28 -11.59 -5.82
C PHE A 229 -7.25 -11.06 -4.38
N LEU A 230 -8.24 -10.29 -3.97
CA LEU A 230 -8.30 -9.64 -2.65
C LEU A 230 -8.95 -10.50 -1.57
N GLU A 231 -9.62 -11.58 -1.91
CA GLU A 231 -10.34 -12.46 -0.96
C GLU A 231 -9.51 -12.78 0.31
N PRO A 232 -8.23 -13.21 0.23
CA PRO A 232 -7.44 -13.52 1.43
C PRO A 232 -7.17 -12.31 2.33
N TYR A 233 -7.17 -11.11 1.77
CA TYR A 233 -6.92 -9.86 2.54
C TYR A 233 -8.20 -9.33 3.16
N ILE A 234 -9.34 -9.51 2.49
CA ILE A 234 -10.67 -9.24 3.03
C ILE A 234 -10.92 -10.16 4.22
N ASP A 235 -10.66 -11.46 4.08
CA ASP A 235 -10.73 -12.42 5.18
C ASP A 235 -9.88 -12.00 6.40
N ARG A 236 -8.68 -11.47 6.17
CA ARG A 236 -7.84 -10.93 7.25
C ARG A 236 -8.50 -9.77 7.98
N MET A 237 -9.11 -8.85 7.24
CA MET A 237 -9.83 -7.70 7.82
C MET A 237 -11.04 -8.16 8.61
N ASP A 238 -11.83 -9.08 8.08
CA ASP A 238 -12.97 -9.67 8.76
C ASP A 238 -12.57 -10.40 10.05
N GLN A 239 -11.49 -11.15 10.03
CA GLN A 239 -10.93 -11.78 11.22
C GLN A 239 -10.52 -10.76 12.29
N VAL A 240 -9.86 -9.67 11.89
CA VAL A 240 -9.45 -8.61 12.82
C VAL A 240 -10.68 -7.96 13.45
N LYS A 241 -11.68 -7.59 12.65
CA LYS A 241 -12.95 -7.02 13.10
C LYS A 241 -13.67 -7.97 14.08
N PHE A 242 -13.85 -9.23 13.68
CA PHE A 242 -14.50 -10.26 14.49
C PHE A 242 -13.81 -10.45 15.86
N TYR A 243 -12.48 -10.61 15.86
CA TYR A 243 -11.77 -10.83 17.12
C TYR A 243 -11.63 -9.57 17.97
N LYS A 244 -11.64 -8.39 17.38
CA LYS A 244 -11.74 -7.14 18.14
C LYS A 244 -13.08 -7.06 18.91
N GLU A 245 -14.18 -7.33 18.24
CA GLU A 245 -15.51 -7.35 18.86
C GLU A 245 -15.59 -8.41 19.97
N ARG A 246 -15.08 -9.62 19.74
CA ARG A 246 -15.04 -10.66 20.75
C ARG A 246 -14.17 -10.32 21.95
N LEU A 247 -13.05 -9.65 21.71
CA LEU A 247 -12.19 -9.19 22.80
C LEU A 247 -12.90 -8.16 23.68
N LEU A 248 -13.59 -7.21 23.08
CA LEU A 248 -14.29 -6.14 23.81
C LEU A 248 -15.53 -6.67 24.56
N ASN A 249 -16.29 -7.57 23.96
CA ASN A 249 -17.58 -8.02 24.49
C ASN A 249 -17.48 -9.31 25.33
N GLU A 250 -16.57 -10.23 24.96
CA GLU A 250 -16.47 -11.56 25.55
C GLU A 250 -15.13 -11.82 26.25
N HIS A 251 -14.20 -10.86 26.21
CA HIS A 251 -12.82 -11.03 26.69
C HIS A 251 -12.06 -12.21 26.03
N LYS A 252 -12.45 -12.56 24.80
CA LYS A 252 -11.84 -13.64 24.02
C LYS A 252 -10.92 -13.11 22.94
N MET A 253 -9.65 -13.49 23.02
CA MET A 253 -8.59 -13.05 22.10
C MET A 253 -8.37 -14.08 20.99
N ALA A 254 -7.98 -13.62 19.80
CA ALA A 254 -7.48 -14.46 18.73
C ALA A 254 -6.28 -15.32 19.21
N ALA A 255 -6.13 -16.50 18.66
CA ALA A 255 -4.97 -17.35 18.93
C ALA A 255 -3.66 -16.64 18.49
N ARG A 256 -2.54 -16.99 19.11
CA ARG A 256 -1.22 -16.57 18.63
C ARG A 256 -0.92 -17.29 17.32
N CYS A 257 -0.15 -16.67 16.45
CA CYS A 257 0.32 -17.34 15.23
C CYS A 257 1.17 -18.56 15.58
N LYS A 258 1.16 -19.57 14.72
CA LYS A 258 1.82 -20.86 14.96
C LYS A 258 3.32 -20.72 15.26
N GLU A 259 3.97 -19.78 14.61
CA GLU A 259 5.39 -19.47 14.75
C GLU A 259 5.73 -18.77 16.07
N CYS A 260 4.73 -18.20 16.77
CA CYS A 260 4.90 -17.52 18.04
C CYS A 260 4.73 -18.47 19.23
N THR A 261 5.67 -19.40 19.38
CA THR A 261 5.60 -20.52 20.33
C THR A 261 5.82 -20.14 21.79
N ASN A 262 6.62 -19.07 22.05
CA ASN A 262 6.86 -18.53 23.39
C ASN A 262 7.27 -17.05 23.28
N CYS A 263 7.34 -16.36 24.42
CA CYS A 263 7.64 -14.92 24.45
C CYS A 263 9.08 -14.55 24.02
N ASN A 264 9.97 -15.52 23.93
CA ASN A 264 11.39 -15.33 23.57
C ASN A 264 11.72 -15.87 22.17
N CYS A 265 10.73 -16.44 21.44
CA CYS A 265 10.96 -16.86 20.07
C CYS A 265 11.22 -15.63 19.17
N LYS A 266 11.91 -15.82 18.05
CA LYS A 266 12.28 -14.73 17.12
C LYS A 266 11.09 -13.86 16.75
N MET A 267 9.95 -14.48 16.39
CA MET A 267 8.74 -13.76 16.02
C MET A 267 8.18 -12.90 17.16
N ALA A 268 8.18 -13.42 18.40
CA ALA A 268 7.76 -12.64 19.56
C ALA A 268 8.72 -11.46 19.85
N MET A 269 10.02 -11.70 19.73
CA MET A 269 11.05 -10.67 19.99
C MET A 269 10.99 -9.51 18.98
N GLU A 270 10.58 -9.78 17.75
CA GLU A 270 10.41 -8.78 16.69
C GLU A 270 9.02 -8.13 16.70
N CYS A 271 8.05 -8.69 17.44
CA CYS A 271 6.68 -8.22 17.47
C CYS A 271 6.50 -6.97 18.32
N VAL A 272 5.98 -5.90 17.75
CA VAL A 272 5.69 -4.62 18.44
C VAL A 272 4.66 -4.79 19.57
N MET A 273 3.79 -5.80 19.49
CA MET A 273 2.78 -6.14 20.50
C MET A 273 3.21 -7.24 21.47
N ARG A 274 4.52 -7.60 21.51
CA ARG A 274 5.04 -8.66 22.38
C ARG A 274 4.58 -8.48 23.82
N ASN A 275 4.77 -7.29 24.37
CA ASN A 275 4.48 -7.02 25.78
C ASN A 275 2.99 -7.18 26.08
N ALA A 276 2.10 -6.61 25.27
CA ALA A 276 0.66 -6.77 25.41
C ALA A 276 0.23 -8.24 25.21
N CYS A 277 0.79 -8.92 24.20
CA CYS A 277 0.43 -10.29 23.85
C CYS A 277 0.86 -11.33 24.91
N TRP A 278 1.99 -11.11 25.59
CA TRP A 278 2.59 -12.05 26.54
C TRP A 278 2.59 -11.53 28.00
N ASN A 279 2.03 -10.35 28.26
CA ASN A 279 2.07 -9.67 29.55
C ASN A 279 3.49 -9.50 30.13
N VAL A 280 4.46 -9.28 29.23
CA VAL A 280 5.87 -9.09 29.62
C VAL A 280 6.11 -7.61 29.92
N GLY A 281 6.49 -7.27 31.15
CA GLY A 281 6.81 -5.90 31.56
C GLY A 281 5.62 -4.96 31.74
N PHE A 282 4.40 -5.40 31.43
CA PHE A 282 3.16 -4.74 31.84
C PHE A 282 2.57 -5.55 33.00
N GLY A 283 2.30 -4.90 34.12
CA GLY A 283 1.36 -5.46 35.09
C GLY A 283 0.12 -5.95 34.34
N ARG A 284 -0.65 -6.87 34.91
CA ARG A 284 -1.82 -7.47 34.27
C ARG A 284 -2.54 -6.42 33.43
N VAL A 285 -2.50 -6.56 32.09
CA VAL A 285 -3.29 -5.74 31.21
C VAL A 285 -4.74 -6.03 31.58
N LYS A 286 -5.33 -5.13 32.34
CA LYS A 286 -6.79 -5.17 32.55
C LYS A 286 -7.38 -4.82 31.19
N LEU A 287 -7.94 -5.82 30.55
CA LEU A 287 -8.81 -5.63 29.38
C LEU A 287 -10.07 -4.91 29.81
#